data_71eea14659a2b03fcb85b9f0e4b1480b
#
_entry.id   71eea14659a2b03fcb85b9f0e4b1480b
#
_cell.length_a   1.000
_cell.length_b   1.000
_cell.length_c   1.000
_cell.angle_alpha   90.00
_cell.angle_beta   90.00
_cell.angle_gamma   90.00
#
_symmetry.space_group_name_H-M   'P 1'
#
loop_
_entity.id
_entity.type
_entity.pdbx_description
1 polymer ?
#
loop_
_entity_poly.entity_id
_entity_poly.type
_entity_poly.pdbx_seq_one_letter_code
_entity_poly.pdbx_strand_id
1 'polypeptide(L)'
;MASVPKGFLRYQVLELLNERPLSGSEIMDEIERRTCGVWRPSPGSVYPLLAWLHESGYITEVPTQEVGIRRYALTEKGKQLLEGQRRMRERARGGWKIFAPPLLCTLWLRIPPEEAEKLRVAVSHFIRSLFNLCLDLETKFSGDALNEVLRVLNEAAQRFEEMDRKLLGE
;
A
#
# COMPACT_ATOMS: atom_id res chain seq x y z
N MET A 1 -0.83 10.55 13.41
CA MET A 1 -0.08 10.01 12.24
C MET A 1 -0.04 8.49 12.36
N ALA A 2 -0.72 7.77 11.50
CA ALA A 2 -0.70 6.31 11.49
C ALA A 2 0.72 5.82 11.16
N SER A 3 1.33 5.07 12.08
CA SER A 3 2.65 4.47 11.89
C SER A 3 2.53 3.32 10.90
N VAL A 4 2.91 3.56 9.65
CA VAL A 4 2.98 2.50 8.63
C VAL A 4 4.13 1.56 8.98
N PRO A 5 3.93 0.23 9.00
CA PRO A 5 4.99 -0.73 9.30
C PRO A 5 6.18 -0.56 8.37
N LYS A 6 7.39 -0.47 8.93
CA LYS A 6 8.66 -0.28 8.16
C LYS A 6 8.83 -1.28 7.01
N GLY A 7 8.31 -2.50 7.16
CA GLY A 7 8.33 -3.53 6.11
C GLY A 7 7.43 -3.23 4.92
N PHE A 8 6.35 -2.45 5.10
CA PHE A 8 5.44 -2.08 4.02
C PHE A 8 6.08 -1.05 3.08
N LEU A 9 6.65 0.04 3.62
CA LEU A 9 7.33 1.05 2.80
C LEU A 9 8.46 0.41 1.99
N ARG A 10 9.27 -0.45 2.62
CA ARG A 10 10.35 -1.17 1.94
C ARG A 10 9.84 -1.99 0.74
N TYR A 11 8.75 -2.71 0.92
CA TYR A 11 8.15 -3.48 -0.15
C TYR A 11 7.68 -2.59 -1.31
N GLN A 12 6.99 -1.48 -1.01
CA GLN A 12 6.53 -0.52 -2.03
C GLN A 12 7.70 0.07 -2.82
N VAL A 13 8.76 0.47 -2.13
CA VAL A 13 9.97 1.00 -2.78
C VAL A 13 10.60 -0.03 -3.73
N LEU A 14 10.73 -1.28 -3.29
CA LEU A 14 11.27 -2.36 -4.12
C LEU A 14 10.39 -2.64 -5.35
N GLU A 15 9.06 -2.68 -5.20
CA GLU A 15 8.13 -2.86 -6.32
C GLU A 15 8.27 -1.72 -7.35
N LEU A 16 8.32 -0.47 -6.91
CA LEU A 16 8.48 0.68 -7.78
C LEU A 16 9.80 0.66 -8.53
N LEU A 17 10.90 0.36 -7.84
CA LEU A 17 12.23 0.29 -8.43
C LEU A 17 12.42 -0.94 -9.35
N ASN A 18 11.55 -1.95 -9.23
CA ASN A 18 11.51 -3.06 -10.16
C ASN A 18 10.88 -2.69 -11.51
N GLU A 19 10.00 -1.69 -11.54
CA GLU A 19 9.35 -1.24 -12.76
C GLU A 19 10.27 -0.28 -13.56
N ARG A 20 10.89 0.67 -12.87
CA ARG A 20 11.77 1.68 -13.48
C ARG A 20 12.67 2.36 -12.43
N PRO A 21 13.78 2.95 -12.86
CA PRO A 21 14.59 3.78 -11.98
C PRO A 21 13.81 5.02 -11.49
N LEU A 22 13.88 5.32 -10.18
CA LEU A 22 13.20 6.44 -9.55
C LEU A 22 14.09 7.12 -8.51
N SER A 23 13.88 8.43 -8.34
CA SER A 23 14.41 9.23 -7.22
C SER A 23 13.52 9.10 -5.97
N GLY A 24 14.02 9.57 -4.82
CA GLY A 24 13.26 9.56 -3.58
C GLY A 24 11.97 10.38 -3.67
N SER A 25 11.97 11.51 -4.37
CA SER A 25 10.77 12.33 -4.59
C SER A 25 9.77 11.61 -5.50
N GLU A 26 10.22 11.05 -6.62
CA GLU A 26 9.37 10.30 -7.54
C GLU A 26 8.72 9.07 -6.86
N ILE A 27 9.44 8.40 -5.95
CA ILE A 27 8.90 7.30 -5.14
C ILE A 27 7.76 7.80 -4.24
N MET A 28 7.93 8.93 -3.56
CA MET A 28 6.88 9.49 -2.70
C MET A 28 5.64 9.87 -3.50
N ASP A 29 5.82 10.53 -4.64
CA ASP A 29 4.74 10.93 -5.53
C ASP A 29 4.00 9.71 -6.11
N GLU A 30 4.74 8.68 -6.52
CA GLU A 30 4.16 7.47 -7.08
C GLU A 30 3.39 6.66 -6.03
N ILE A 31 3.87 6.59 -4.79
CA ILE A 31 3.13 5.96 -3.68
C ILE A 31 1.85 6.74 -3.40
N GLU A 32 1.89 8.06 -3.33
CA GLU A 32 0.71 8.90 -3.14
C GLU A 32 -0.30 8.69 -4.26
N ARG A 33 0.15 8.69 -5.52
CA ARG A 33 -0.69 8.43 -6.69
C ARG A 33 -1.35 7.04 -6.62
N ARG A 34 -0.58 5.98 -6.32
CA ARG A 34 -1.08 4.60 -6.22
C ARG A 34 -2.03 4.38 -5.05
N THR A 35 -1.90 5.19 -4.01
CA THR A 35 -2.82 5.16 -2.86
C THR A 35 -3.98 6.14 -3.00
N CYS A 36 -4.16 6.74 -4.19
CA CYS A 36 -5.20 7.75 -4.46
C CYS A 36 -5.19 8.91 -3.43
N GLY A 37 -3.99 9.35 -3.03
CA GLY A 37 -3.79 10.43 -2.05
C GLY A 37 -4.03 10.03 -0.58
N VAL A 38 -4.33 8.75 -0.31
CA VAL A 38 -4.56 8.26 1.07
C VAL A 38 -3.27 8.28 1.89
N TRP A 39 -2.12 8.02 1.23
CA TRP A 39 -0.84 7.98 1.94
C TRP A 39 0.31 8.46 1.06
N ARG A 40 1.05 9.45 1.60
CA ARG A 40 2.34 9.91 1.08
C ARG A 40 3.40 9.67 2.15
N PRO A 41 4.43 8.85 1.91
CA PRO A 41 5.51 8.66 2.88
C PRO A 41 6.31 9.95 3.05
N SER A 42 6.84 10.18 4.25
CA SER A 42 7.66 11.35 4.53
C SER A 42 9.08 11.18 4.00
N PRO A 43 9.79 12.30 3.66
CA PRO A 43 11.20 12.26 3.31
C PRO A 43 12.06 11.56 4.36
N GLY A 44 11.78 11.81 5.66
CA GLY A 44 12.46 11.17 6.79
C GLY A 44 12.27 9.65 6.87
N SER A 45 11.28 9.08 6.16
CA SER A 45 11.08 7.63 6.06
C SER A 45 11.71 7.05 4.78
N VAL A 46 11.67 7.79 3.68
CA VAL A 46 12.12 7.30 2.35
C VAL A 46 13.64 7.37 2.22
N TYR A 47 14.26 8.51 2.52
CA TYR A 47 15.70 8.65 2.30
C TYR A 47 16.59 7.75 3.16
N PRO A 48 16.32 7.55 4.48
CA PRO A 48 17.06 6.57 5.26
C PRO A 48 16.88 5.13 4.76
N LEU A 49 15.70 4.80 4.24
CA LEU A 49 15.44 3.49 3.65
C LEU A 49 16.23 3.30 2.35
N LEU A 50 16.27 4.31 1.47
CA LEU A 50 17.05 4.26 0.24
C LEU A 50 18.55 4.15 0.54
N ALA A 51 19.07 4.90 1.50
CA ALA A 51 20.45 4.80 1.95
C ALA A 51 20.77 3.38 2.41
N TRP A 52 19.94 2.80 3.29
CA TRP A 52 20.12 1.44 3.76
C TRP A 52 20.06 0.41 2.64
N LEU A 53 19.11 0.53 1.70
CA LEU A 53 18.99 -0.38 0.56
C LEU A 53 20.23 -0.31 -0.35
N HIS A 54 20.76 0.90 -0.56
CA HIS A 54 21.96 1.14 -1.36
C HIS A 54 23.21 0.57 -0.68
N GLU A 55 23.45 0.88 0.59
CA GLU A 55 24.55 0.34 1.38
C GLU A 55 24.53 -1.18 1.48
N SER A 56 23.33 -1.76 1.56
CA SER A 56 23.12 -3.21 1.57
C SER A 56 23.25 -3.86 0.19
N GLY A 57 23.43 -3.07 -0.88
CA GLY A 57 23.57 -3.55 -2.25
C GLY A 57 22.30 -4.07 -2.91
N TYR A 58 21.10 -3.71 -2.39
CA TYR A 58 19.81 -4.08 -2.98
C TYR A 58 19.41 -3.15 -4.13
N ILE A 59 19.85 -1.90 -4.09
CA ILE A 59 19.66 -0.91 -5.15
C ILE A 59 21.00 -0.29 -5.53
N THR A 60 21.07 0.24 -6.74
CA THR A 60 22.22 0.98 -7.24
C THR A 60 21.78 2.32 -7.81
N GLU A 61 22.65 3.32 -7.69
CA GLU A 61 22.44 4.61 -8.34
C GLU A 61 22.64 4.45 -9.85
N VAL A 62 21.76 5.03 -10.64
CA VAL A 62 21.83 5.01 -12.11
C VAL A 62 22.14 6.41 -12.64
N PRO A 63 22.91 6.52 -13.74
CA PRO A 63 23.18 7.81 -14.37
C PRO A 63 21.89 8.54 -14.75
N THR A 64 21.83 9.83 -14.44
CA THR A 64 20.75 10.73 -14.86
C THR A 64 21.37 11.99 -15.46
N GLN A 65 20.69 12.58 -16.44
CA GLN A 65 21.09 13.87 -17.03
C GLN A 65 20.66 15.06 -16.17
N GLU A 66 19.80 14.83 -15.16
CA GLU A 66 19.28 15.88 -14.29
C GLU A 66 20.24 16.16 -13.14
N VAL A 67 20.77 17.38 -13.10
CA VAL A 67 21.71 17.82 -12.07
C VAL A 67 21.04 17.82 -10.69
N GLY A 68 21.70 17.16 -9.72
CA GLY A 68 21.21 17.11 -8.34
C GLY A 68 20.16 16.06 -8.02
N ILE A 69 19.69 15.29 -9.01
CA ILE A 69 18.75 14.20 -8.82
C ILE A 69 19.48 12.86 -8.86
N ARG A 70 19.29 12.03 -7.83
CA ARG A 70 19.78 10.66 -7.80
C ARG A 70 18.61 9.70 -8.02
N ARG A 71 18.72 8.87 -9.05
CA ARG A 71 17.76 7.79 -9.31
C ARG A 71 18.38 6.44 -8.97
N TYR A 72 17.56 5.54 -8.50
CA TYR A 72 17.96 4.20 -8.07
C TYR A 72 17.23 3.14 -8.87
N ALA A 73 17.90 2.01 -9.11
CA ALA A 73 17.32 0.81 -9.71
C ALA A 73 17.63 -0.41 -8.85
N LEU A 74 16.84 -1.48 -8.98
CA LEU A 74 17.12 -2.74 -8.31
C LEU A 74 18.38 -3.40 -8.89
N THR A 75 19.20 -3.96 -8.00
CA THR A 75 20.20 -4.96 -8.34
C THR A 75 19.58 -6.36 -8.42
N GLU A 76 20.33 -7.35 -8.90
CA GLU A 76 19.88 -8.74 -8.85
C GLU A 76 19.60 -9.22 -7.42
N LYS A 77 20.40 -8.76 -6.46
CA LYS A 77 20.14 -9.00 -5.02
C LYS A 77 18.85 -8.35 -4.54
N GLY A 78 18.53 -7.16 -5.05
CA GLY A 78 17.28 -6.47 -4.77
C GLY A 78 16.06 -7.20 -5.34
N LYS A 79 16.16 -7.73 -6.55
CA LYS A 79 15.10 -8.56 -7.17
C LYS A 79 14.85 -9.85 -6.36
N GLN A 80 15.91 -10.52 -5.92
CA GLN A 80 15.79 -11.72 -5.06
C GLN A 80 15.10 -11.40 -3.72
N LEU A 81 15.42 -10.25 -3.11
CA LEU A 81 14.76 -9.78 -1.89
C LEU A 81 13.26 -9.55 -2.13
N LEU A 82 12.92 -8.89 -3.24
CA LEU A 82 11.53 -8.62 -3.64
C LEU A 82 10.75 -9.93 -3.85
N GLU A 83 11.32 -10.87 -4.59
CA GLU A 83 10.74 -12.19 -4.81
C GLU A 83 10.51 -12.98 -3.51
N GLY A 84 11.48 -12.91 -2.58
CA GLY A 84 11.33 -13.48 -1.24
C GLY A 84 10.14 -12.88 -0.49
N GLN A 85 9.96 -11.55 -0.57
CA GLN A 85 8.85 -10.85 0.07
C GLN A 85 7.50 -11.18 -0.59
N ARG A 86 7.45 -11.30 -1.93
CA ARG A 86 6.26 -11.73 -2.67
C ARG A 86 5.81 -13.12 -2.23
N ARG A 87 6.73 -14.08 -2.18
CA ARG A 87 6.45 -15.46 -1.72
C ARG A 87 5.99 -15.53 -0.27
N MET A 88 6.57 -14.74 0.62
CA MET A 88 6.09 -14.64 2.02
C MET A 88 4.67 -14.09 2.09
N ARG A 89 4.32 -13.11 1.28
CA ARG A 89 2.96 -12.55 1.21
C ARG A 89 1.94 -13.54 0.63
N GLU A 90 2.32 -14.30 -0.38
CA GLU A 90 1.47 -15.36 -0.92
C GLU A 90 1.16 -16.45 0.11
N ARG A 91 2.17 -16.84 0.92
CA ARG A 91 1.97 -17.77 2.03
C ARG A 91 1.16 -17.20 3.20
N ALA A 92 1.27 -15.90 3.44
CA ALA A 92 0.54 -15.20 4.50
C ALA A 92 -0.93 -14.91 4.15
N ARG A 93 -1.41 -15.21 2.93
CA ARG A 93 -2.82 -15.03 2.52
C ARG A 93 -3.82 -15.73 3.44
N GLY A 94 -3.40 -16.75 4.22
CA GLY A 94 -4.26 -17.46 5.18
C GLY A 94 -4.41 -16.82 6.57
N GLY A 95 -3.60 -15.81 6.95
CA GLY A 95 -3.54 -15.34 8.35
C GLY A 95 -3.55 -13.83 8.58
N TRP A 96 -3.39 -12.98 7.56
CA TRP A 96 -3.22 -11.54 7.74
C TRP A 96 -4.45 -10.72 7.29
N LYS A 97 -5.60 -10.97 7.92
CA LYS A 97 -6.84 -10.21 7.64
C LYS A 97 -6.88 -8.80 8.26
N ILE A 98 -5.84 -8.32 8.99
CA ILE A 98 -5.99 -7.15 9.88
C ILE A 98 -5.24 -5.87 9.43
N PHE A 99 -4.35 -5.89 8.41
CA PHE A 99 -3.61 -4.69 7.99
C PHE A 99 -3.79 -4.35 6.50
N ALA A 100 -5.04 -4.24 6.09
CA ALA A 100 -5.40 -4.21 4.69
C ALA A 100 -5.35 -2.87 3.92
N PRO A 101 -5.48 -1.64 4.47
CA PRO A 101 -5.71 -0.48 3.61
C PRO A 101 -4.62 -0.18 2.58
N PRO A 102 -3.31 -0.17 2.92
CA PRO A 102 -2.29 0.08 1.90
C PRO A 102 -1.99 -1.14 1.02
N LEU A 103 -2.32 -2.38 1.48
CA LEU A 103 -2.12 -3.61 0.71
C LEU A 103 -3.15 -3.79 -0.40
N LEU A 104 -4.36 -3.30 -0.22
CA LEU A 104 -5.41 -3.36 -1.23
C LEU A 104 -4.98 -2.66 -2.53
N CYS A 105 -4.29 -1.52 -2.46
CA CYS A 105 -3.87 -0.79 -3.65
C CYS A 105 -2.86 -1.53 -4.54
N THR A 106 -2.14 -2.53 -4.03
CA THR A 106 -1.14 -3.31 -4.79
C THR A 106 -1.61 -4.67 -5.26
N LEU A 107 -2.72 -5.20 -4.71
CA LEU A 107 -3.31 -6.48 -5.14
C LEU A 107 -3.97 -6.41 -6.53
N TRP A 108 -4.17 -5.22 -7.06
CA TRP A 108 -4.96 -4.94 -8.27
C TRP A 108 -4.17 -5.03 -9.58
N LEU A 109 -2.91 -5.41 -9.52
CA LEU A 109 -2.03 -5.59 -10.69
C LEU A 109 -2.51 -6.71 -11.66
N ARG A 110 -3.51 -7.52 -11.24
CA ARG A 110 -4.09 -8.59 -12.06
C ARG A 110 -5.48 -8.26 -12.65
N ILE A 111 -6.01 -7.06 -12.36
CA ILE A 111 -7.31 -6.60 -12.87
C ILE A 111 -7.05 -5.65 -14.04
N PRO A 112 -7.85 -5.69 -15.13
CA PRO A 112 -7.72 -4.76 -16.23
C PRO A 112 -7.66 -3.30 -15.74
N PRO A 113 -6.80 -2.43 -16.32
CA PRO A 113 -6.52 -1.10 -15.77
C PRO A 113 -7.77 -0.23 -15.55
N GLU A 114 -8.74 -0.31 -16.46
CA GLU A 114 -9.98 0.48 -16.38
C GLU A 114 -10.87 0.06 -15.19
N GLU A 115 -11.01 -1.24 -14.97
CA GLU A 115 -11.78 -1.78 -13.85
C GLU A 115 -11.06 -1.61 -12.52
N ALA A 116 -9.73 -1.74 -12.54
CA ALA A 116 -8.88 -1.48 -11.39
C ALA A 116 -8.99 -0.03 -10.91
N GLU A 117 -9.14 0.94 -11.84
CA GLU A 117 -9.33 2.36 -11.50
C GLU A 117 -10.65 2.60 -10.76
N LYS A 118 -11.77 2.11 -11.31
CA LYS A 118 -13.09 2.23 -10.68
C LYS A 118 -13.09 1.69 -9.24
N LEU A 119 -12.49 0.54 -9.07
CA LEU A 119 -12.43 -0.13 -7.78
C LEU A 119 -11.49 0.64 -6.83
N ARG A 120 -10.32 1.14 -7.29
CA ARG A 120 -9.43 2.02 -6.50
C ARG A 120 -10.15 3.24 -5.97
N VAL A 121 -10.92 3.92 -6.82
CA VAL A 121 -11.70 5.10 -6.43
C VAL A 121 -12.72 4.73 -5.35
N ALA A 122 -13.47 3.65 -5.53
CA ALA A 122 -14.47 3.19 -4.55
C ALA A 122 -13.83 2.82 -3.20
N VAL A 123 -12.73 2.07 -3.20
CA VAL A 123 -12.00 1.70 -1.97
C VAL A 123 -11.40 2.92 -1.29
N SER A 124 -10.82 3.85 -2.05
CA SER A 124 -10.25 5.07 -1.49
C SER A 124 -11.31 5.94 -0.83
N HIS A 125 -12.48 6.06 -1.46
CA HIS A 125 -13.63 6.75 -0.89
C HIS A 125 -14.09 6.08 0.41
N PHE A 126 -14.24 4.76 0.41
CA PHE A 126 -14.63 3.98 1.59
C PHE A 126 -13.64 4.17 2.76
N ILE A 127 -12.33 4.01 2.50
CA ILE A 127 -11.29 4.16 3.53
C ILE A 127 -11.29 5.59 4.09
N ARG A 128 -11.41 6.61 3.23
CA ARG A 128 -11.47 8.01 3.67
C ARG A 128 -12.67 8.28 4.54
N SER A 129 -13.86 7.80 4.13
CA SER A 129 -15.10 7.95 4.90
C SER A 129 -15.01 7.26 6.25
N LEU A 130 -14.47 6.04 6.29
CA LEU A 130 -14.26 5.30 7.54
C LEU A 130 -13.26 6.03 8.46
N PHE A 131 -12.16 6.53 7.91
CA PHE A 131 -11.16 7.26 8.69
C PHE A 131 -11.73 8.54 9.31
N ASN A 132 -12.48 9.34 8.52
CA ASN A 132 -13.14 10.55 9.04
C ASN A 132 -14.14 10.21 10.15
N LEU A 133 -14.93 9.14 9.94
CA LEU A 133 -15.87 8.67 10.95
C LEU A 133 -15.18 8.24 12.25
N CYS A 134 -14.04 7.56 12.17
CA CYS A 134 -13.25 7.19 13.35
C CYS A 134 -12.74 8.44 14.10
N LEU A 135 -12.27 9.47 13.39
CA LEU A 135 -11.86 10.74 13.99
C LEU A 135 -13.03 11.48 14.66
N ASP A 136 -14.21 11.46 14.01
CA ASP A 136 -15.42 12.07 14.58
C ASP A 136 -15.89 11.32 15.84
N LEU A 137 -15.78 10.00 15.87
CA LEU A 137 -16.06 9.17 17.04
C LEU A 137 -15.08 9.41 18.19
N GLU A 138 -13.80 9.69 17.92
CA GLU A 138 -12.84 10.08 18.95
C GLU A 138 -13.21 11.42 19.59
N THR A 139 -13.74 12.36 18.81
CA THR A 139 -14.09 13.71 19.28
C THR A 139 -15.49 13.83 19.85
N LYS A 140 -16.44 13.04 19.36
CA LYS A 140 -17.85 13.07 19.73
C LYS A 140 -18.36 11.65 19.98
N PHE A 141 -17.80 10.99 21.01
CA PHE A 141 -18.18 9.62 21.33
C PHE A 141 -19.69 9.50 21.66
N SER A 142 -20.35 8.61 20.94
CA SER A 142 -21.73 8.19 21.21
C SER A 142 -21.82 6.67 21.08
N GLY A 143 -22.34 6.01 22.11
CA GLY A 143 -22.55 4.56 22.08
C GLY A 143 -23.49 4.11 20.96
N ASP A 144 -24.52 4.88 20.67
CA ASP A 144 -25.46 4.59 19.59
C ASP A 144 -24.80 4.71 18.21
N ALA A 145 -23.99 5.76 18.02
CA ALA A 145 -23.23 5.93 16.78
C ALA A 145 -22.21 4.79 16.59
N LEU A 146 -21.52 4.37 17.65
CA LEU A 146 -20.61 3.23 17.60
C LEU A 146 -21.33 1.94 17.21
N ASN A 147 -22.50 1.66 17.82
CA ASN A 147 -23.30 0.47 17.49
C ASN A 147 -23.75 0.48 16.03
N GLU A 148 -24.16 1.63 15.50
CA GLU A 148 -24.55 1.76 14.10
C GLU A 148 -23.37 1.52 13.16
N VAL A 149 -22.19 2.06 13.48
CA VAL A 149 -20.97 1.81 12.72
C VAL A 149 -20.61 0.32 12.72
N LEU A 150 -20.66 -0.34 13.87
CA LEU A 150 -20.40 -1.77 13.99
C LEU A 150 -21.38 -2.60 13.15
N ARG A 151 -22.68 -2.21 13.15
CA ARG A 151 -23.71 -2.87 12.33
C ARG A 151 -23.36 -2.77 10.83
N VAL A 152 -23.08 -1.55 10.34
CA VAL A 152 -22.76 -1.31 8.93
C VAL A 152 -21.50 -2.07 8.50
N LEU A 153 -20.45 -2.07 9.33
CA LEU A 153 -19.21 -2.79 9.04
C LEU A 153 -19.43 -4.31 9.00
N ASN A 154 -20.20 -4.87 9.93
CA ASN A 154 -20.50 -6.29 9.94
C ASN A 154 -21.34 -6.72 8.73
N GLU A 155 -22.35 -5.94 8.36
CA GLU A 155 -23.17 -6.19 7.16
C GLU A 155 -22.31 -6.13 5.88
N ALA A 156 -21.41 -5.15 5.77
CA ALA A 156 -20.51 -5.05 4.64
C ALA A 156 -19.56 -6.27 4.58
N ALA A 157 -18.99 -6.68 5.71
CA ALA A 157 -18.13 -7.85 5.81
C ALA A 157 -18.83 -9.13 5.35
N GLN A 158 -20.05 -9.37 5.82
CA GLN A 158 -20.87 -10.53 5.41
C GLN A 158 -21.14 -10.55 3.90
N ARG A 159 -21.48 -9.40 3.32
CA ARG A 159 -21.68 -9.29 1.86
C ARG A 159 -20.41 -9.60 1.07
N PHE A 160 -19.25 -9.14 1.54
CA PHE A 160 -17.99 -9.48 0.90
C PHE A 160 -17.66 -10.97 1.00
N GLU A 161 -17.92 -11.61 2.15
CA GLU A 161 -17.72 -13.05 2.31
C GLU A 161 -18.67 -13.88 1.41
N GLU A 162 -19.91 -13.44 1.21
CA GLU A 162 -20.83 -14.06 0.26
C GLU A 162 -20.37 -13.91 -1.21
N MET A 163 -19.85 -12.73 -1.55
CA MET A 163 -19.30 -12.49 -2.90
C MET A 163 -18.06 -13.35 -3.14
N ASP A 164 -17.18 -13.47 -2.14
CA ASP A 164 -15.97 -14.28 -2.23
C ASP A 164 -16.31 -15.77 -2.46
N ARG A 165 -17.26 -16.32 -1.69
CA ARG A 165 -17.77 -17.68 -1.88
C ARG A 165 -18.31 -17.91 -3.30
N LYS A 166 -19.12 -16.99 -3.81
CA LYS A 166 -19.66 -17.06 -5.18
C LYS A 166 -18.55 -17.04 -6.24
N LEU A 167 -17.48 -16.29 -6.02
CA LEU A 167 -16.34 -16.24 -6.95
C LEU A 167 -15.48 -17.51 -6.89
N LEU A 168 -15.48 -18.20 -5.74
CA LEU A 168 -14.78 -19.48 -5.57
C LEU A 168 -15.61 -20.69 -6.05
N GLY A 169 -16.89 -20.49 -6.41
CA GLY A 169 -17.76 -21.54 -6.90
C GLY A 169 -18.34 -22.44 -5.79
N GLU A 170 -18.38 -21.93 -4.57
CA GLU A 170 -19.03 -22.57 -3.39
C GLU A 170 -20.46 -22.11 -3.18
#